data_533f0f72454d5972dbeecfc53361f6ce
#
_entry.id   533f0f72454d5972dbeecfc53361f6ce
#
_cell.length_a   1.000
_cell.length_b   1.000
_cell.length_c   1.000
_cell.angle_alpha   90.00
_cell.angle_beta   90.00
_cell.angle_gamma   90.00
#
_symmetry.space_group_name_H-M   'P 1'
#
loop_
_entity.id
_entity.type
_entity.pdbx_description
1 polymer ?
#
loop_
_entity_poly.entity_id
_entity_poly.type
_entity_poly.pdbx_seq_one_letter_code
_entity_poly.pdbx_strand_id
1 'polypeptide(L)'
;MLQIGRLFFVILAKNNNYFIDQHKFSSYTPAHMANTKSAIKRIRRISKQTEVNKARKSRYKNALKKMNLLIETKKKSEALKFLPKLNSELMKIAKTGIIKKQNASRNVSRLTKKISLI
;
A
#
# COMPACT_ATOMS: atom_id res chain seq x y z
N MET A 1 17.82 37.27 -21.43
CA MET A 1 17.03 36.06 -21.75
C MET A 1 16.34 35.48 -20.51
N LEU A 2 15.61 36.30 -19.75
CA LEU A 2 15.04 35.93 -18.43
C LEU A 2 13.71 36.66 -18.11
N GLN A 3 12.79 36.70 -19.09
CA GLN A 3 11.48 37.36 -18.88
C GLN A 3 10.27 36.51 -19.30
N ILE A 4 10.44 35.32 -19.87
CA ILE A 4 9.33 34.52 -20.41
C ILE A 4 8.64 33.67 -19.32
N GLY A 5 9.37 33.30 -18.27
CA GLY A 5 8.84 32.43 -17.19
C GLY A 5 7.84 33.11 -16.24
N ARG A 6 7.90 34.44 -16.09
CA ARG A 6 7.00 35.17 -15.17
C ARG A 6 5.63 35.46 -15.74
N LEU A 7 5.51 35.62 -17.05
CA LEU A 7 4.23 35.88 -17.72
C LEU A 7 3.34 34.65 -17.82
N PHE A 8 3.93 33.44 -17.92
CA PHE A 8 3.16 32.20 -18.00
C PHE A 8 2.47 31.86 -16.67
N PHE A 9 3.11 32.21 -15.55
CA PHE A 9 2.53 31.95 -14.21
C PHE A 9 1.37 32.88 -13.86
N VAL A 10 1.35 34.09 -14.41
CA VAL A 10 0.29 35.09 -14.16
C VAL A 10 -0.97 34.80 -14.97
N ILE A 11 -0.85 34.17 -16.16
CA ILE A 11 -2.01 33.87 -17.01
C ILE A 11 -2.78 32.62 -16.50
N LEU A 12 -2.10 31.64 -15.89
CA LEU A 12 -2.74 30.46 -15.30
C LEU A 12 -3.48 30.73 -13.99
N ALA A 13 -3.15 31.83 -13.29
CA ALA A 13 -3.82 32.23 -12.04
C ALA A 13 -5.17 32.90 -12.25
N LYS A 14 -5.55 33.23 -13.50
CA LYS A 14 -6.74 34.04 -13.78
C LYS A 14 -8.04 33.27 -14.01
N ASN A 15 -7.97 31.93 -14.13
CA ASN A 15 -9.15 31.11 -14.47
C ASN A 15 -9.54 30.03 -13.47
N ASN A 16 -8.90 29.92 -12.31
CA ASN A 16 -9.32 28.99 -11.29
C ASN A 16 -9.73 29.73 -10.01
N ASN A 17 -11.03 30.05 -9.89
CA ASN A 17 -11.69 30.44 -8.65
C ASN A 17 -11.76 29.25 -7.65
N TYR A 18 -10.70 28.48 -7.51
CA TYR A 18 -10.52 27.66 -6.33
C TYR A 18 -9.80 28.50 -5.28
N PHE A 19 -10.61 29.32 -4.60
CA PHE A 19 -10.23 29.89 -3.32
C PHE A 19 -10.05 28.69 -2.36
N ILE A 20 -8.83 28.11 -2.38
CA ILE A 20 -8.44 27.14 -1.37
C ILE A 20 -8.34 27.95 -0.09
N ASP A 21 -9.38 27.84 0.73
CA ASP A 21 -9.43 28.41 2.06
C ASP A 21 -8.28 27.83 2.89
N GLN A 22 -7.14 28.52 2.85
CA GLN A 22 -5.93 28.16 3.61
C GLN A 22 -6.15 28.19 5.12
N HIS A 23 -7.29 28.73 5.59
CA HIS A 23 -7.61 28.83 7.01
C HIS A 23 -8.13 27.51 7.62
N LYS A 24 -8.52 26.51 6.81
CA LYS A 24 -8.98 25.22 7.34
C LYS A 24 -7.88 24.24 7.71
N PHE A 25 -6.63 24.48 7.31
CA PHE A 25 -5.50 23.59 7.67
C PHE A 25 -4.78 23.98 8.96
N SER A 26 -5.09 25.15 9.54
CA SER A 26 -4.33 25.70 10.67
C SER A 26 -4.82 25.27 12.05
N SER A 27 -5.91 24.51 12.17
CA SER A 27 -6.45 24.18 13.50
C SER A 27 -6.27 22.71 13.93
N TYR A 28 -5.62 21.89 13.11
CA TYR A 28 -5.25 20.56 13.57
C TYR A 28 -3.85 20.59 14.20
N THR A 29 -3.72 21.37 15.27
CA THR A 29 -2.58 21.22 16.14
C THR A 29 -2.70 19.87 16.86
N PRO A 30 -1.70 18.99 16.78
CA PRO A 30 -1.71 17.74 17.53
C PRO A 30 -1.52 17.95 19.04
N ALA A 31 -1.82 19.14 19.55
CA ALA A 31 -1.65 19.56 20.93
C ALA A 31 -2.65 18.93 21.92
N HIS A 32 -3.65 18.19 21.44
CA HIS A 32 -4.49 17.35 22.30
C HIS A 32 -4.04 15.89 22.26
N MET A 33 -2.73 15.65 22.37
CA MET A 33 -2.24 14.32 22.74
C MET A 33 -2.79 14.02 24.13
N ALA A 34 -3.67 13.02 24.19
CA ALA A 34 -4.29 12.61 25.43
C ALA A 34 -3.22 12.31 26.49
N ASN A 35 -3.10 13.16 27.51
CA ASN A 35 -2.12 13.04 28.58
C ASN A 35 -2.44 11.93 29.58
N THR A 36 -3.51 11.17 29.39
CA THR A 36 -3.87 10.07 30.28
C THR A 36 -2.96 8.86 30.05
N LYS A 37 -2.54 8.20 31.13
CA LYS A 37 -1.70 6.98 31.07
C LYS A 37 -2.32 5.91 30.16
N SER A 38 -3.63 5.77 30.14
CA SER A 38 -4.36 4.85 29.27
C SER A 38 -4.24 5.21 27.78
N ALA A 39 -4.34 6.48 27.42
CA ALA A 39 -4.20 6.94 26.07
C ALA A 39 -2.79 6.74 25.53
N ILE A 40 -1.76 7.02 26.33
CA ILE A 40 -0.36 6.76 25.97
C ILE A 40 -0.14 5.26 25.73
N LYS A 41 -0.68 4.40 26.59
CA LYS A 41 -0.63 2.94 26.42
C LYS A 41 -1.31 2.50 25.11
N ARG A 42 -2.46 3.11 24.79
CA ARG A 42 -3.19 2.83 23.54
C ARG A 42 -2.40 3.26 22.30
N ILE A 43 -1.77 4.43 22.33
CA ILE A 43 -0.93 4.93 21.22
C ILE A 43 0.23 3.95 20.95
N ARG A 44 0.95 3.53 21.99
CA ARG A 44 2.05 2.55 21.86
C ARG A 44 1.56 1.22 21.27
N ARG A 45 0.39 0.75 21.68
CA ARG A 45 -0.22 -0.47 21.15
C ARG A 45 -0.59 -0.33 19.68
N ILE A 46 -1.19 0.80 19.30
CA ILE A 46 -1.57 1.08 17.90
C ILE A 46 -0.32 1.18 17.02
N SER A 47 0.74 1.88 17.46
CA SER A 47 2.00 1.97 16.73
C SER A 47 2.58 0.58 16.44
N LYS A 48 2.75 -0.26 17.48
CA LYS A 48 3.20 -1.65 17.30
C LYS A 48 2.33 -2.43 16.31
N GLN A 49 1.01 -2.33 16.43
CA GLN A 49 0.08 -3.03 15.55
C GLN A 49 0.21 -2.55 14.09
N THR A 50 0.40 -1.26 13.90
CA THR A 50 0.58 -0.65 12.58
C THR A 50 1.87 -1.13 11.91
N GLU A 51 2.97 -1.20 12.64
CA GLU A 51 4.25 -1.72 12.14
C GLU A 51 4.14 -3.19 11.72
N VAL A 52 3.56 -4.03 12.57
CA VAL A 52 3.32 -5.45 12.24
C VAL A 52 2.42 -5.59 11.01
N ASN A 53 1.37 -4.79 10.91
CA ASN A 53 0.49 -4.82 9.75
C ASN A 53 1.17 -4.32 8.47
N LYS A 54 2.04 -3.30 8.58
CA LYS A 54 2.87 -2.80 7.47
C LYS A 54 3.82 -3.89 6.98
N ALA A 55 4.49 -4.59 7.89
CA ALA A 55 5.38 -5.71 7.54
C ALA A 55 4.63 -6.86 6.84
N ARG A 56 3.44 -7.23 7.31
CA ARG A 56 2.61 -8.25 6.67
C ARG A 56 2.14 -7.85 5.27
N LYS A 57 1.71 -6.58 5.08
CA LYS A 57 1.37 -6.03 3.76
C LYS A 57 2.56 -6.05 2.80
N SER A 58 3.75 -5.74 3.30
CA SER A 58 4.99 -5.79 2.51
C SER A 58 5.31 -7.24 2.07
N ARG A 59 5.23 -8.21 2.98
CA ARG A 59 5.43 -9.64 2.64
C ARG A 59 4.47 -10.10 1.55
N TYR A 60 3.18 -9.76 1.66
CA TYR A 60 2.19 -10.06 0.63
C TYR A 60 2.56 -9.51 -0.74
N LYS A 61 2.89 -8.21 -0.80
CA LYS A 61 3.28 -7.55 -2.05
C LYS A 61 4.55 -8.17 -2.65
N ASN A 62 5.54 -8.48 -1.82
CA ASN A 62 6.80 -9.06 -2.27
C ASN A 62 6.62 -10.50 -2.79
N ALA A 63 5.77 -11.31 -2.14
CA ALA A 63 5.45 -12.65 -2.62
C ALA A 63 4.77 -12.62 -4.00
N LEU A 64 3.82 -11.70 -4.23
CA LEU A 64 3.20 -11.51 -5.53
C LEU A 64 4.18 -11.01 -6.59
N LYS A 65 5.03 -10.03 -6.24
CA LYS A 65 6.06 -9.52 -7.16
C LYS A 65 7.01 -10.63 -7.60
N LYS A 66 7.49 -11.44 -6.64
CA LYS A 66 8.38 -12.57 -6.93
C LYS A 66 7.73 -13.57 -7.89
N MET A 67 6.45 -13.91 -7.69
CA MET A 67 5.75 -14.82 -8.59
C MET A 67 5.59 -14.21 -9.99
N ASN A 68 5.24 -12.93 -10.10
CA ASN A 68 5.11 -12.24 -11.38
C ASN A 68 6.45 -12.22 -12.14
N LEU A 69 7.56 -11.95 -11.46
CA LEU A 69 8.90 -12.03 -12.04
C LEU A 69 9.22 -13.42 -12.61
N LEU A 70 8.87 -14.50 -11.89
CA LEU A 70 9.07 -15.87 -12.38
C LEU A 70 8.22 -16.15 -13.63
N ILE A 71 7.02 -15.58 -13.71
CA ILE A 71 6.14 -15.68 -14.87
C ILE A 71 6.70 -14.90 -16.06
N GLU A 72 7.17 -13.67 -15.84
CA GLU A 72 7.77 -12.82 -16.87
C GLU A 72 9.07 -13.42 -17.43
N THR A 73 9.90 -14.03 -16.58
CA THR A 73 11.12 -14.74 -16.99
C THR A 73 10.85 -16.12 -17.58
N LYS A 74 9.57 -16.52 -17.74
CA LYS A 74 9.15 -17.84 -18.29
C LYS A 74 9.73 -19.05 -17.57
N LYS A 75 10.08 -18.94 -16.31
CA LYS A 75 10.64 -20.01 -15.47
C LYS A 75 9.54 -20.88 -14.86
N LYS A 76 8.87 -21.68 -15.67
CA LYS A 76 7.73 -22.51 -15.26
C LYS A 76 8.05 -23.45 -14.07
N SER A 77 9.20 -24.12 -14.09
CA SER A 77 9.59 -25.07 -13.05
C SER A 77 9.77 -24.42 -11.67
N GLU A 78 10.39 -23.23 -11.64
CA GLU A 78 10.58 -22.46 -10.41
C GLU A 78 9.26 -21.89 -9.91
N ALA A 79 8.40 -21.40 -10.81
CA ALA A 79 7.07 -20.89 -10.48
C ALA A 79 6.19 -21.97 -9.85
N LEU A 80 6.19 -23.19 -10.38
CA LEU A 80 5.47 -24.33 -9.81
C LEU A 80 5.97 -24.71 -8.41
N LYS A 81 7.28 -24.72 -8.18
CA LYS A 81 7.88 -24.96 -6.86
C LYS A 81 7.54 -23.87 -5.86
N PHE A 82 7.42 -22.62 -6.31
CA PHE A 82 7.10 -21.49 -5.44
C PHE A 82 5.60 -21.35 -5.12
N LEU A 83 4.72 -21.89 -5.96
CA LEU A 83 3.27 -21.77 -5.83
C LEU A 83 2.70 -22.22 -4.46
N PRO A 84 3.06 -23.39 -3.90
CA PRO A 84 2.56 -23.83 -2.60
C PRO A 84 3.02 -22.89 -1.46
N LYS A 85 4.26 -22.41 -1.52
CA LYS A 85 4.79 -21.44 -0.56
C LYS A 85 4.02 -20.13 -0.61
N LEU A 86 3.78 -19.59 -1.80
CA LEU A 86 2.97 -18.39 -2.02
C LEU A 86 1.58 -18.58 -1.42
N ASN A 87 0.87 -19.67 -1.71
CA ASN A 87 -0.46 -19.92 -1.19
C ASN A 87 -0.47 -19.96 0.35
N SER A 88 0.51 -20.62 0.97
CA SER A 88 0.65 -20.65 2.43
C SER A 88 0.84 -19.25 3.02
N GLU A 89 1.70 -18.43 2.44
CA GLU A 89 1.94 -17.05 2.89
C GLU A 89 0.69 -16.18 2.75
N LEU A 90 0.00 -16.24 1.61
CA LEU A 90 -1.23 -15.48 1.37
C LEU A 90 -2.34 -15.86 2.35
N MET A 91 -2.51 -17.16 2.62
CA MET A 91 -3.52 -17.65 3.57
C MET A 91 -3.19 -17.27 5.02
N LYS A 92 -1.91 -17.29 5.41
CA LYS A 92 -1.47 -16.80 6.74
C LYS A 92 -1.80 -15.32 6.91
N ILE A 93 -1.57 -14.49 5.90
CA ILE A 93 -1.87 -13.05 5.94
C ILE A 93 -3.39 -12.81 5.92
N ALA A 94 -4.15 -13.60 5.16
CA ALA A 94 -5.61 -13.54 5.15
C ALA A 94 -6.23 -13.88 6.53
N LYS A 95 -5.67 -14.87 7.25
CA LYS A 95 -6.09 -15.19 8.63
C LYS A 95 -5.93 -14.01 9.59
N THR A 96 -4.99 -13.11 9.36
CA THR A 96 -4.81 -11.92 10.20
C THR A 96 -5.77 -10.77 9.88
N GLY A 97 -6.68 -10.94 8.91
CA GLY A 97 -7.70 -9.95 8.56
C GLY A 97 -7.18 -8.78 7.71
N ILE A 98 -5.88 -8.74 7.35
CA ILE A 98 -5.29 -7.67 6.54
C ILE A 98 -5.83 -7.72 5.10
N ILE A 99 -6.10 -8.92 4.61
CA ILE A 99 -6.62 -9.19 3.27
C ILE A 99 -7.79 -10.16 3.39
N LYS A 100 -8.85 -9.93 2.63
CA LYS A 100 -9.98 -10.86 2.56
C LYS A 100 -9.52 -12.20 1.95
N LYS A 101 -9.94 -13.33 2.55
CA LYS A 101 -9.63 -14.69 2.07
C LYS A 101 -9.97 -14.87 0.59
N GLN A 102 -11.11 -14.33 0.15
CA GLN A 102 -11.52 -14.38 -1.25
C GLN A 102 -10.53 -13.69 -2.20
N ASN A 103 -9.89 -12.58 -1.76
CA ASN A 103 -8.91 -11.88 -2.57
C ASN A 103 -7.61 -12.69 -2.70
N ALA A 104 -7.16 -13.30 -1.61
CA ALA A 104 -6.01 -14.21 -1.63
C ALA A 104 -6.26 -15.39 -2.58
N SER A 105 -7.40 -16.04 -2.46
CA SER A 105 -7.80 -17.16 -3.32
C SER A 105 -7.87 -16.78 -4.82
N ARG A 106 -8.50 -15.63 -5.14
CA ARG A 106 -8.54 -15.11 -6.52
C ARG A 106 -7.15 -14.85 -7.10
N ASN A 107 -6.23 -14.32 -6.30
CA ASN A 107 -4.86 -14.07 -6.77
C ASN A 107 -4.13 -15.38 -7.04
N VAL A 108 -4.25 -16.38 -6.17
CA VAL A 108 -3.66 -17.71 -6.40
C VAL A 108 -4.21 -18.31 -7.69
N SER A 109 -5.53 -18.35 -7.88
CA SER A 109 -6.16 -18.89 -9.08
C SER A 109 -5.70 -18.20 -10.36
N ARG A 110 -5.62 -16.85 -10.36
CA ARG A 110 -5.14 -16.10 -11.53
C ARG A 110 -3.69 -16.40 -11.87
N LEU A 111 -2.83 -16.52 -10.84
CA LEU A 111 -1.42 -16.85 -11.03
C LEU A 111 -1.23 -18.29 -11.52
N THR A 112 -2.01 -19.25 -11.02
CA THR A 112 -1.98 -20.63 -11.49
C THR A 112 -2.36 -20.71 -12.98
N LYS A 113 -3.39 -19.99 -13.41
CA LYS A 113 -3.77 -19.89 -14.82
C LYS A 113 -2.66 -19.30 -15.67
N LYS A 114 -1.98 -18.23 -15.19
CA LYS A 114 -0.85 -17.66 -15.92
C LYS A 114 0.33 -18.62 -16.06
N ILE A 115 0.63 -19.42 -15.03
CA ILE A 115 1.70 -20.43 -15.07
C ILE A 115 1.36 -21.54 -16.06
N SER A 116 0.08 -21.92 -16.21
CA SER A 116 -0.32 -22.94 -17.17
C SER A 116 -0.18 -22.49 -18.62
N LEU A 117 -0.23 -21.17 -18.87
CA LEU A 117 -0.09 -20.57 -20.20
C LEU A 117 1.36 -20.38 -20.65
N ILE A 118 2.34 -20.58 -19.77
CA ILE A 118 3.78 -20.56 -20.04
C ILE A 118 4.22 -22.02 -20.31
#